data_586821aad22d9e93d63dc218eaf4fb38
#
_entry.id   586821aad22d9e93d63dc218eaf4fb38
#
_cell.length_a   1.000
_cell.length_b   1.000
_cell.length_c   1.000
_cell.angle_alpha   90.00
_cell.angle_beta   90.00
_cell.angle_gamma   90.00
#
_symmetry.space_group_name_H-M   'P 1'
#
loop_
_entity.id
_entity.type
_entity.pdbx_description
1 polymer ?
#
loop_
_entity_poly.entity_id
_entity_poly.type
_entity_poly.pdbx_seq_one_letter_code
_entity_poly.pdbx_strand_id
1 'polypeptide(L)'
;MRTPKPPRADDSTAAGPTGDTDGNHDADGTASRLAEPGGSSGKVQSLERAITLLEATADSAPDGETATNLASRCGLNRATAWRLLSTMEQYGLVERDPLTSRYTVGFAVARMASAAGFDGLIRRSHGVLRQVSEQTGETANLAVVQQLGLTYIDEVTPPVVLSAKWLGRQAPLHATSTGKALLAWLPAEEVDVLLAEPLTAYTDTTVVDRGRLRAELAETRERGYSVCAGEMERNLYGVSAPVLGTRDRPFAVLSIWGPQDRVPESRFPALGALACGAAEEVARAARAL
;
A
#
# COMPACT_ATOMS: atom_id res chain seq x y z
N MET A 1 35.36 31.52 -27.89
CA MET A 1 35.97 30.64 -28.91
C MET A 1 34.85 29.77 -29.48
N ARG A 2 34.45 30.19 -30.67
CA ARG A 2 33.76 29.55 -31.81
C ARG A 2 32.84 28.32 -31.57
N THR A 3 31.57 28.59 -31.77
CA THR A 3 30.52 27.65 -32.18
C THR A 3 30.65 27.32 -33.67
N PRO A 4 30.27 26.13 -34.14
CA PRO A 4 29.86 25.94 -35.53
C PRO A 4 28.38 25.62 -35.70
N LYS A 5 27.86 26.09 -36.82
CA LYS A 5 26.56 26.22 -37.40
C LYS A 5 26.19 24.97 -38.23
N PRO A 6 24.89 24.60 -38.38
CA PRO A 6 24.46 23.44 -39.18
C PRO A 6 24.30 23.76 -40.67
N PRO A 7 24.33 22.76 -41.57
CA PRO A 7 24.03 22.97 -42.99
C PRO A 7 22.56 22.74 -43.36
N ARG A 8 22.18 23.36 -44.47
CA ARG A 8 20.86 23.54 -45.09
C ARG A 8 20.48 22.33 -45.98
N ALA A 9 19.16 22.29 -46.22
CA ALA A 9 18.43 21.45 -47.17
C ALA A 9 18.83 21.72 -48.63
N ASP A 10 18.63 20.69 -49.46
CA ASP A 10 18.43 20.91 -50.89
C ASP A 10 17.31 20.00 -51.46
N ASP A 11 16.59 20.62 -52.36
CA ASP A 11 15.34 20.37 -53.00
C ASP A 11 15.61 19.65 -54.33
N SER A 12 14.77 18.72 -54.78
CA SER A 12 14.60 18.48 -56.22
C SER A 12 13.44 17.51 -56.52
N THR A 13 12.35 18.04 -56.93
CA THR A 13 11.38 17.79 -58.06
C THR A 13 11.62 16.62 -59.01
N ALA A 14 10.60 15.79 -59.32
CA ALA A 14 9.81 15.84 -60.57
C ALA A 14 9.05 14.56 -60.91
N ALA A 15 7.77 14.70 -61.22
CA ALA A 15 6.95 14.28 -62.34
C ALA A 15 6.63 12.77 -62.60
N GLY A 16 5.29 12.51 -62.70
CA GLY A 16 4.66 11.30 -63.20
C GLY A 16 4.78 11.09 -64.74
N PRO A 17 4.04 10.21 -65.38
CA PRO A 17 2.59 10.30 -65.60
C PRO A 17 1.81 8.95 -65.76
N THR A 18 0.48 9.05 -65.61
CA THR A 18 -0.69 8.46 -66.33
C THR A 18 -0.63 7.09 -67.00
N GLY A 19 -1.72 6.31 -66.81
CA GLY A 19 -2.15 5.21 -67.67
C GLY A 19 -3.42 4.52 -67.18
N ASP A 20 -4.58 4.91 -67.74
CA ASP A 20 -5.88 4.24 -67.66
C ASP A 20 -5.83 2.82 -68.23
N THR A 21 -6.70 1.92 -67.75
CA THR A 21 -7.74 1.25 -68.57
C THR A 21 -8.60 0.31 -67.74
N ASP A 22 -9.91 0.40 -68.09
CA ASP A 22 -11.08 -0.37 -67.74
C ASP A 22 -11.00 -1.90 -67.65
N GLY A 23 -11.93 -2.48 -66.89
CA GLY A 23 -12.29 -3.90 -66.98
C GLY A 23 -13.28 -4.37 -65.89
N ASN A 24 -14.56 -4.17 -66.17
CA ASN A 24 -15.74 -4.68 -65.47
C ASN A 24 -15.78 -6.22 -65.42
N HIS A 25 -16.20 -6.86 -64.30
CA HIS A 25 -17.31 -7.83 -64.21
C HIS A 25 -17.49 -8.45 -62.83
N ASP A 26 -18.73 -8.28 -62.36
CA ASP A 26 -19.66 -9.17 -61.64
C ASP A 26 -19.26 -9.93 -60.36
N ALA A 27 -20.01 -9.56 -59.35
CA ALA A 27 -20.84 -10.30 -58.39
C ALA A 27 -20.39 -11.72 -57.96
N ASP A 28 -20.03 -11.90 -56.70
CA ASP A 28 -20.81 -12.81 -55.85
C ASP A 28 -20.69 -12.42 -54.37
N GLY A 29 -21.82 -12.43 -53.70
CA GLY A 29 -21.95 -12.03 -52.31
C GLY A 29 -21.49 -13.13 -51.34
N THR A 30 -20.52 -12.80 -50.54
CA THR A 30 -20.29 -13.52 -49.27
C THR A 30 -20.08 -12.49 -48.17
N ALA A 31 -21.13 -12.30 -47.38
CA ALA A 31 -21.11 -11.48 -46.18
C ALA A 31 -20.05 -12.03 -45.21
N SER A 32 -18.87 -11.45 -45.26
CA SER A 32 -17.87 -11.62 -44.22
C SER A 32 -18.37 -10.87 -42.97
N ARG A 33 -18.90 -11.62 -42.00
CA ARG A 33 -19.13 -11.13 -40.64
C ARG A 33 -17.80 -10.64 -40.13
N LEU A 34 -17.66 -9.33 -40.04
CA LEU A 34 -16.66 -8.69 -39.22
C LEU A 34 -16.91 -9.15 -37.78
N ALA A 35 -16.11 -10.09 -37.33
CA ALA A 35 -16.05 -10.43 -35.90
C ALA A 35 -15.63 -9.14 -35.16
N GLU A 36 -16.54 -8.61 -34.38
CA GLU A 36 -16.25 -7.58 -33.42
C GLU A 36 -15.10 -8.10 -32.51
N PRO A 37 -14.03 -7.35 -32.30
CA PRO A 37 -13.05 -7.72 -31.32
C PRO A 37 -13.73 -7.60 -29.95
N GLY A 38 -14.16 -8.74 -29.40
CA GLY A 38 -14.65 -8.84 -28.03
C GLY A 38 -13.65 -8.16 -27.10
N GLY A 39 -14.09 -7.10 -26.43
CA GLY A 39 -13.33 -6.33 -25.48
C GLY A 39 -12.83 -7.19 -24.31
N SER A 40 -11.67 -7.82 -24.44
CA SER A 40 -10.87 -8.22 -23.32
C SER A 40 -10.13 -6.96 -22.84
N SER A 41 -10.50 -6.46 -21.68
CA SER A 41 -9.71 -5.51 -20.88
C SER A 41 -8.23 -5.77 -21.12
N GLY A 42 -7.45 -4.74 -21.50
CA GLY A 42 -6.04 -4.85 -21.93
C GLY A 42 -5.05 -5.36 -20.86
N LYS A 43 -5.49 -6.23 -19.97
CA LYS A 43 -4.72 -6.87 -18.91
C LYS A 43 -3.94 -8.06 -19.45
N VAL A 44 -2.64 -8.08 -19.20
CA VAL A 44 -1.76 -9.20 -19.56
C VAL A 44 -1.90 -10.31 -18.52
N GLN A 45 -2.67 -11.34 -18.84
CA GLN A 45 -3.00 -12.44 -17.92
C GLN A 45 -1.75 -13.13 -17.29
N SER A 46 -0.65 -13.23 -18.04
CA SER A 46 0.58 -13.79 -17.50
C SER A 46 1.20 -12.91 -16.41
N LEU A 47 1.10 -11.60 -16.55
CA LEU A 47 1.57 -10.65 -15.55
C LEU A 47 0.69 -10.67 -14.28
N GLU A 48 -0.63 -10.70 -14.45
CA GLU A 48 -1.56 -10.86 -13.31
C GLU A 48 -1.25 -12.13 -12.50
N ARG A 49 -1.07 -13.26 -13.20
CA ARG A 49 -0.72 -14.54 -12.56
C ARG A 49 0.63 -14.49 -11.83
N ALA A 50 1.62 -13.79 -12.40
CA ALA A 50 2.92 -13.62 -11.77
C ALA A 50 2.83 -12.76 -10.50
N ILE A 51 2.07 -11.66 -10.55
CA ILE A 51 1.83 -10.80 -9.38
C ILE A 51 1.10 -11.59 -8.28
N THR A 52 0.00 -12.28 -8.60
CA THR A 52 -0.74 -13.11 -7.65
C THR A 52 0.16 -14.16 -6.99
N LEU A 53 1.08 -14.75 -7.75
CA LEU A 53 2.03 -15.74 -7.24
C LEU A 53 3.06 -15.10 -6.31
N LEU A 54 3.55 -13.91 -6.64
CA LEU A 54 4.48 -13.14 -5.80
C LEU A 54 3.82 -12.75 -4.46
N GLU A 55 2.59 -12.26 -4.51
CA GLU A 55 1.79 -11.94 -3.31
C GLU A 55 1.58 -13.18 -2.44
N ALA A 56 1.20 -14.32 -3.04
CA ALA A 56 1.04 -15.58 -2.31
C ALA A 56 2.35 -16.07 -1.67
N THR A 57 3.49 -15.78 -2.30
CA THR A 57 4.82 -16.08 -1.75
C THR A 57 5.13 -15.16 -0.56
N ALA A 58 4.82 -13.87 -0.67
CA ALA A 58 5.00 -12.91 0.42
C ALA A 58 4.17 -13.27 1.65
N ASP A 59 2.94 -13.74 1.44
CA ASP A 59 2.05 -14.18 2.53
C ASP A 59 2.48 -15.47 3.23
N SER A 60 3.43 -16.21 2.68
CA SER A 60 3.97 -17.42 3.31
C SER A 60 5.25 -17.16 4.13
N ALA A 61 5.63 -15.89 4.29
CA ALA A 61 6.76 -15.54 5.15
C ALA A 61 6.45 -15.85 6.63
N PRO A 62 7.48 -16.18 7.46
CA PRO A 62 8.88 -16.30 7.09
C PRO A 62 9.27 -17.64 6.42
N ASP A 63 8.46 -18.70 6.57
CA ASP A 63 8.82 -20.09 6.24
C ASP A 63 8.87 -20.39 4.74
N GLY A 64 8.29 -19.49 3.93
CA GLY A 64 8.13 -19.72 2.50
C GLY A 64 7.16 -20.84 2.17
N GLU A 65 6.93 -21.12 0.88
CA GLU A 65 5.97 -22.13 0.45
C GLU A 65 6.45 -22.87 -0.82
N THR A 66 5.97 -24.09 -1.01
CA THR A 66 6.31 -24.93 -2.17
C THR A 66 5.57 -24.45 -3.43
N ALA A 67 6.19 -24.66 -4.61
CA ALA A 67 5.56 -24.33 -5.89
C ALA A 67 4.18 -24.99 -6.07
N THR A 68 3.99 -26.18 -5.54
CA THR A 68 2.72 -26.93 -5.61
C THR A 68 1.61 -26.24 -4.83
N ASN A 69 1.89 -25.84 -3.60
CA ASN A 69 0.92 -25.16 -2.75
C ASN A 69 0.63 -23.74 -3.25
N LEU A 70 1.66 -23.01 -3.70
CA LEU A 70 1.48 -21.70 -4.34
C LEU A 70 0.58 -21.81 -5.59
N ALA A 71 0.81 -22.82 -6.45
CA ALA A 71 -0.03 -23.06 -7.62
C ALA A 71 -1.49 -23.30 -7.24
N SER A 72 -1.74 -24.14 -6.23
CA SER A 72 -3.08 -24.44 -5.73
C SER A 72 -3.78 -23.21 -5.18
N ARG A 73 -3.08 -22.42 -4.34
CA ARG A 73 -3.60 -21.17 -3.74
C ARG A 73 -3.98 -20.12 -4.80
N CYS A 74 -3.23 -20.06 -5.91
CA CYS A 74 -3.44 -19.11 -6.99
C CYS A 74 -4.36 -19.64 -8.12
N GLY A 75 -4.90 -20.86 -8.00
CA GLY A 75 -5.72 -21.48 -9.05
C GLY A 75 -4.96 -21.74 -10.35
N LEU A 76 -3.63 -21.96 -10.28
CA LEU A 76 -2.76 -22.19 -11.42
C LEU A 76 -2.43 -23.67 -11.58
N ASN A 77 -2.24 -24.11 -12.82
CA ASN A 77 -1.62 -25.42 -13.03
C ASN A 77 -0.13 -25.38 -12.65
N ARG A 78 0.42 -26.53 -12.22
CA ARG A 78 1.79 -26.64 -11.71
C ARG A 78 2.85 -26.18 -12.71
N ALA A 79 2.67 -26.48 -14.01
CA ALA A 79 3.62 -26.10 -15.05
C ALA A 79 3.68 -24.57 -15.24
N THR A 80 2.53 -23.89 -15.21
CA THR A 80 2.46 -22.42 -15.29
C THR A 80 3.10 -21.78 -14.06
N ALA A 81 2.73 -22.24 -12.85
CA ALA A 81 3.31 -21.71 -11.61
C ALA A 81 4.84 -21.89 -11.60
N TRP A 82 5.34 -23.09 -11.97
CA TRP A 82 6.76 -23.35 -12.02
C TRP A 82 7.50 -22.43 -13.01
N ARG A 83 6.96 -22.22 -14.21
CA ARG A 83 7.56 -21.29 -15.19
C ARG A 83 7.60 -19.86 -14.70
N LEU A 84 6.52 -19.39 -14.05
CA LEU A 84 6.47 -18.04 -13.49
C LEU A 84 7.45 -17.89 -12.33
N LEU A 85 7.47 -18.86 -11.40
CA LEU A 85 8.42 -18.86 -10.27
C LEU A 85 9.87 -18.89 -10.75
N SER A 86 10.22 -19.73 -11.74
CA SER A 86 11.57 -19.76 -12.31
C SER A 86 11.96 -18.44 -12.97
N THR A 87 11.02 -17.78 -13.66
CA THR A 87 11.27 -16.45 -14.21
C THR A 87 11.49 -15.43 -13.10
N MET A 88 10.63 -15.41 -12.08
CA MET A 88 10.76 -14.49 -10.94
C MET A 88 12.06 -14.74 -10.15
N GLU A 89 12.48 -16.00 -9.99
CA GLU A 89 13.75 -16.39 -9.36
C GLU A 89 14.94 -15.84 -10.16
N GLN A 90 14.93 -15.95 -11.49
CA GLN A 90 15.96 -15.39 -12.36
C GLN A 90 16.12 -13.87 -12.20
N TYR A 91 15.02 -13.14 -11.93
CA TYR A 91 15.05 -11.70 -11.67
C TYR A 91 15.21 -11.34 -10.18
N GLY A 92 15.38 -12.33 -9.30
CA GLY A 92 15.54 -12.14 -7.86
C GLY A 92 14.29 -11.63 -7.14
N LEU A 93 13.10 -11.76 -7.76
CA LEU A 93 11.82 -11.41 -7.15
C LEU A 93 11.37 -12.46 -6.13
N VAL A 94 11.75 -13.71 -6.34
CA VAL A 94 11.62 -14.79 -5.37
C VAL A 94 12.96 -15.51 -5.26
N GLU A 95 13.18 -16.16 -4.13
CA GLU A 95 14.33 -17.02 -3.87
C GLU A 95 13.84 -18.40 -3.52
N ARG A 96 14.52 -19.43 -4.00
CA ARG A 96 14.21 -20.82 -3.69
C ARG A 96 15.26 -21.39 -2.75
N ASP A 97 14.81 -21.89 -1.61
CA ASP A 97 15.67 -22.65 -0.71
C ASP A 97 16.03 -24.02 -1.36
N PRO A 98 17.32 -24.30 -1.57
CA PRO A 98 17.74 -25.54 -2.24
C PRO A 98 17.48 -26.81 -1.42
N LEU A 99 17.34 -26.71 -0.09
CA LEU A 99 17.10 -27.84 0.80
C LEU A 99 15.63 -28.18 0.91
N THR A 100 14.78 -27.16 1.13
CA THR A 100 13.34 -27.33 1.36
C THR A 100 12.51 -27.19 0.08
N SER A 101 13.11 -26.65 -1.00
CA SER A 101 12.41 -26.29 -2.24
C SER A 101 11.26 -25.29 -2.03
N ARG A 102 11.28 -24.52 -0.94
CA ARG A 102 10.32 -23.47 -0.65
C ARG A 102 10.77 -22.17 -1.29
N TYR A 103 9.80 -21.39 -1.70
CA TYR A 103 10.00 -20.06 -2.28
C TYR A 103 9.70 -18.99 -1.23
N THR A 104 10.58 -18.02 -1.12
CA THR A 104 10.43 -16.79 -0.33
C THR A 104 10.54 -15.58 -1.22
N VAL A 105 10.16 -14.40 -0.72
CA VAL A 105 10.35 -13.14 -1.47
C VAL A 105 11.85 -12.83 -1.60
N GLY A 106 12.29 -12.56 -2.81
CA GLY A 106 13.68 -12.30 -3.11
C GLY A 106 14.11 -10.85 -2.87
N PHE A 107 15.40 -10.62 -2.75
CA PHE A 107 16.00 -9.30 -2.44
C PHE A 107 15.64 -8.19 -3.46
N ALA A 108 15.36 -8.55 -4.73
CA ALA A 108 15.00 -7.55 -5.74
C ALA A 108 13.73 -6.76 -5.35
N VAL A 109 12.78 -7.38 -4.66
CA VAL A 109 11.55 -6.70 -4.17
C VAL A 109 11.90 -5.64 -3.13
N ALA A 110 12.76 -5.96 -2.16
CA ALA A 110 13.21 -4.99 -1.16
C ALA A 110 13.94 -3.80 -1.80
N ARG A 111 14.79 -4.06 -2.80
CA ARG A 111 15.49 -3.01 -3.56
C ARG A 111 14.52 -2.13 -4.35
N MET A 112 13.51 -2.71 -5.01
CA MET A 112 12.47 -1.95 -5.73
C MET A 112 11.63 -1.09 -4.77
N ALA A 113 11.25 -1.64 -3.62
CA ALA A 113 10.52 -0.91 -2.59
C ALA A 113 11.32 0.29 -2.07
N SER A 114 12.62 0.11 -1.81
CA SER A 114 13.52 1.20 -1.40
C SER A 114 13.65 2.30 -2.46
N ALA A 115 13.64 1.93 -3.75
CA ALA A 115 13.70 2.89 -4.85
C ALA A 115 12.37 3.63 -5.09
N ALA A 116 11.24 3.00 -4.78
CA ALA A 116 9.92 3.58 -5.00
C ALA A 116 9.60 4.73 -4.04
N GLY A 117 10.13 4.73 -2.81
CA GLY A 117 9.79 5.68 -1.77
C GLY A 117 8.29 5.69 -1.44
N PHE A 118 7.84 6.74 -0.74
CA PHE A 118 6.42 6.91 -0.38
C PHE A 118 5.73 8.04 -1.14
N ASP A 119 6.42 8.71 -2.06
CA ASP A 119 5.92 9.91 -2.76
C ASP A 119 4.59 9.64 -3.50
N GLY A 120 4.45 8.46 -4.08
CA GLY A 120 3.22 8.05 -4.75
C GLY A 120 2.03 7.94 -3.79
N LEU A 121 2.24 7.36 -2.61
CA LEU A 121 1.22 7.24 -1.57
C LEU A 121 0.91 8.62 -0.99
N ILE A 122 1.92 9.41 -0.65
CA ILE A 122 1.76 10.77 -0.12
C ILE A 122 0.91 11.62 -1.06
N ARG A 123 1.26 11.70 -2.36
CA ARG A 123 0.49 12.49 -3.33
C ARG A 123 -0.99 12.10 -3.41
N ARG A 124 -1.32 10.84 -3.19
CA ARG A 124 -2.70 10.34 -3.28
C ARG A 124 -3.48 10.50 -1.97
N SER A 125 -2.81 10.40 -0.83
CA SER A 125 -3.43 10.48 0.50
C SER A 125 -3.48 11.90 1.07
N HIS A 126 -2.60 12.80 0.66
CA HIS A 126 -2.51 14.16 1.21
C HIS A 126 -3.83 14.93 1.15
N GLY A 127 -4.60 14.77 0.06
CA GLY A 127 -5.93 15.38 -0.08
C GLY A 127 -6.91 14.89 0.99
N VAL A 128 -6.87 13.59 1.32
CA VAL A 128 -7.70 12.98 2.37
C VAL A 128 -7.31 13.52 3.74
N LEU A 129 -6.00 13.56 4.04
CA LEU A 129 -5.50 14.12 5.32
C LEU A 129 -5.91 15.58 5.49
N ARG A 130 -5.81 16.38 4.42
CA ARG A 130 -6.22 17.78 4.43
C ARG A 130 -7.70 17.92 4.74
N GLN A 131 -8.57 17.15 4.08
CA GLN A 131 -10.01 17.16 4.33
C GLN A 131 -10.32 16.76 5.78
N VAL A 132 -9.68 15.73 6.33
CA VAL A 132 -9.83 15.31 7.71
C VAL A 132 -9.40 16.44 8.67
N SER A 133 -8.24 17.06 8.43
CA SER A 133 -7.74 18.15 9.28
C SER A 133 -8.66 19.38 9.22
N GLU A 134 -9.18 19.75 8.05
CA GLU A 134 -10.14 20.85 7.87
C GLU A 134 -11.48 20.56 8.60
N GLN A 135 -11.99 19.34 8.51
CA GLN A 135 -13.26 18.94 9.17
C GLN A 135 -13.16 18.87 10.68
N THR A 136 -12.03 18.45 11.21
CA THR A 136 -11.86 18.21 12.64
C THR A 136 -11.29 19.39 13.40
N GLY A 137 -10.52 20.24 12.71
CA GLY A 137 -9.66 21.27 13.31
C GLY A 137 -8.42 20.68 13.99
N GLU A 138 -8.09 19.39 13.74
CA GLU A 138 -7.00 18.68 14.40
C GLU A 138 -5.95 18.18 13.40
N THR A 139 -4.81 17.73 13.90
CA THR A 139 -3.77 17.15 13.05
C THR A 139 -4.20 15.78 12.53
N ALA A 140 -4.09 15.60 11.21
CA ALA A 140 -4.23 14.31 10.54
C ALA A 140 -2.88 13.86 9.99
N ASN A 141 -2.48 12.63 10.23
CA ASN A 141 -1.26 12.08 9.67
C ASN A 141 -1.42 10.64 9.13
N LEU A 142 -0.45 10.25 8.31
CA LEU A 142 -0.35 8.92 7.75
C LEU A 142 1.00 8.32 8.14
N ALA A 143 0.96 7.15 8.76
CA ALA A 143 2.14 6.34 9.04
C ALA A 143 2.11 5.07 8.19
N VAL A 144 3.26 4.63 7.67
CA VAL A 144 3.42 3.37 6.93
C VAL A 144 4.08 2.31 7.78
N VAL A 145 3.68 1.06 7.56
CA VAL A 145 4.30 -0.10 8.19
C VAL A 145 5.66 -0.34 7.53
N GLN A 146 6.71 -0.36 8.33
CA GLN A 146 8.08 -0.67 7.91
C GLN A 146 8.67 -1.70 8.86
N GLN A 147 9.24 -2.78 8.31
CA GLN A 147 9.95 -3.85 9.04
C GLN A 147 9.41 -4.13 10.47
N LEU A 148 9.82 -3.34 11.46
CA LEU A 148 9.52 -3.54 12.89
C LEU A 148 8.70 -2.39 13.50
N GLY A 149 7.98 -1.60 12.70
CA GLY A 149 7.23 -0.48 13.27
C GLY A 149 6.49 0.37 12.25
N LEU A 150 6.18 1.58 12.68
CA LEU A 150 5.47 2.59 11.91
C LEU A 150 6.32 3.85 11.78
N THR A 151 6.38 4.40 10.57
CA THR A 151 7.04 5.69 10.29
C THR A 151 6.01 6.66 9.72
N TYR A 152 5.91 7.86 10.29
CA TYR A 152 5.04 8.92 9.78
C TYR A 152 5.62 9.50 8.49
N ILE A 153 4.85 9.45 7.40
CA ILE A 153 5.28 9.88 6.06
C ILE A 153 4.57 11.15 5.57
N ASP A 154 3.41 11.46 6.12
CA ASP A 154 2.64 12.65 5.76
C ASP A 154 1.87 13.19 6.96
N GLU A 155 1.73 14.51 7.06
CA GLU A 155 1.07 15.19 8.16
C GLU A 155 0.45 16.50 7.69
N VAL A 156 -0.82 16.71 8.01
CA VAL A 156 -1.51 17.97 7.83
C VAL A 156 -1.95 18.49 9.18
N THR A 157 -1.42 19.65 9.55
CA THR A 157 -1.70 20.31 10.82
C THR A 157 -2.53 21.58 10.58
N PRO A 158 -3.59 21.82 11.33
CA PRO A 158 -4.34 23.07 11.24
C PRO A 158 -3.46 24.26 11.65
N PRO A 159 -3.79 25.49 11.24
CA PRO A 159 -3.01 26.68 11.58
C PRO A 159 -3.19 27.09 13.06
N VAL A 160 -2.69 26.23 13.98
CA VAL A 160 -2.74 26.43 15.44
C VAL A 160 -1.32 26.45 16.01
N VAL A 161 -1.14 27.12 17.13
CA VAL A 161 0.17 27.42 17.76
C VAL A 161 0.88 26.18 18.33
N LEU A 162 0.19 25.10 18.58
CA LEU A 162 0.75 23.87 19.18
C LEU A 162 0.60 22.68 18.22
N SER A 163 1.72 22.29 17.62
CA SER A 163 1.85 21.04 16.89
C SER A 163 3.15 20.32 17.28
N ALA A 164 3.03 19.11 17.79
CA ALA A 164 4.16 18.19 17.81
C ALA A 164 4.41 17.74 16.35
N LYS A 165 5.67 17.67 15.91
CA LYS A 165 6.02 17.16 14.58
C LYS A 165 6.45 15.71 14.70
N TRP A 166 5.67 14.81 14.10
CA TRP A 166 5.96 13.38 14.09
C TRP A 166 6.56 12.90 12.78
N LEU A 167 6.53 13.72 11.73
CA LEU A 167 7.04 13.37 10.41
C LEU A 167 8.46 12.80 10.47
N GLY A 168 8.67 11.63 9.88
CA GLY A 168 9.93 10.90 9.87
C GLY A 168 10.29 10.18 11.17
N ARG A 169 9.44 10.25 12.20
CA ARG A 169 9.65 9.54 13.48
C ARG A 169 8.96 8.19 13.51
N GLN A 170 9.48 7.28 14.32
CA GLN A 170 8.82 6.02 14.64
C GLN A 170 7.81 6.21 15.77
N ALA A 171 6.64 5.55 15.63
CA ALA A 171 5.62 5.55 16.67
C ALA A 171 5.90 4.45 17.70
N PRO A 172 5.90 4.73 19.02
CA PRO A 172 5.83 3.70 20.05
C PRO A 172 4.53 2.91 19.90
N LEU A 173 4.65 1.59 19.67
CA LEU A 173 3.50 0.79 19.24
C LEU A 173 2.43 0.63 20.32
N HIS A 174 2.82 0.51 21.61
CA HIS A 174 1.88 0.29 22.70
C HIS A 174 1.28 1.58 23.30
N ALA A 175 1.95 2.72 23.11
CA ALA A 175 1.59 3.99 23.77
C ALA A 175 0.97 5.03 22.82
N THR A 176 0.70 4.66 21.56
CA THR A 176 0.06 5.56 20.57
C THR A 176 -1.15 4.90 19.96
N SER A 177 -2.16 5.69 19.59
CA SER A 177 -3.29 5.17 18.82
C SER A 177 -2.81 4.58 17.48
N THR A 178 -1.83 5.21 16.82
CA THR A 178 -1.22 4.70 15.57
C THR A 178 -0.66 3.30 15.74
N GLY A 179 0.12 3.07 16.79
CA GLY A 179 0.70 1.76 17.08
C GLY A 179 -0.34 0.71 17.45
N LYS A 180 -1.31 1.06 18.30
CA LYS A 180 -2.41 0.16 18.69
C LYS A 180 -3.30 -0.22 17.50
N ALA A 181 -3.53 0.71 16.56
CA ALA A 181 -4.26 0.41 15.32
C ALA A 181 -3.51 -0.61 14.44
N LEU A 182 -2.19 -0.57 14.39
CA LEU A 182 -1.41 -1.63 13.71
C LEU A 182 -1.54 -2.96 14.47
N LEU A 183 -1.19 -2.98 15.76
CA LEU A 183 -1.12 -4.19 16.59
C LEU A 183 -2.44 -4.97 16.60
N ALA A 184 -3.59 -4.29 16.61
CA ALA A 184 -4.92 -4.91 16.63
C ALA A 184 -5.23 -5.74 15.37
N TRP A 185 -4.51 -5.55 14.27
CA TRP A 185 -4.71 -6.27 13.01
C TRP A 185 -3.60 -7.28 12.70
N LEU A 186 -2.58 -7.40 13.55
CA LEU A 186 -1.53 -8.39 13.41
C LEU A 186 -1.91 -9.71 14.10
N PRO A 187 -1.39 -10.86 13.62
CA PRO A 187 -1.42 -12.11 14.35
C PRO A 187 -0.78 -11.99 15.74
N ALA A 188 -1.27 -12.76 16.71
CA ALA A 188 -0.81 -12.67 18.09
C ALA A 188 0.71 -12.92 18.24
N GLU A 189 1.25 -13.83 17.42
CA GLU A 189 2.67 -14.18 17.41
C GLU A 189 3.52 -13.00 16.93
N GLU A 190 3.07 -12.22 15.94
CA GLU A 190 3.76 -11.02 15.48
C GLU A 190 3.70 -9.91 16.54
N VAL A 191 2.55 -9.75 17.22
CA VAL A 191 2.41 -8.81 18.33
C VAL A 191 3.39 -9.14 19.45
N ASP A 192 3.53 -10.43 19.80
CA ASP A 192 4.45 -10.87 20.84
C ASP A 192 5.92 -10.60 20.49
N VAL A 193 6.30 -10.74 19.23
CA VAL A 193 7.64 -10.38 18.72
C VAL A 193 7.87 -8.86 18.80
N LEU A 194 6.91 -8.06 18.33
CA LEU A 194 7.03 -6.59 18.34
C LEU A 194 7.03 -6.00 19.75
N LEU A 195 6.43 -6.68 20.70
CA LEU A 195 6.36 -6.29 22.10
C LEU A 195 7.26 -7.16 23.00
N ALA A 196 8.32 -7.80 22.46
CA ALA A 196 9.20 -8.70 23.23
C ALA A 196 9.88 -8.01 24.42
N GLU A 197 10.34 -6.77 24.22
CA GLU A 197 10.96 -5.95 25.26
C GLU A 197 9.91 -5.42 26.28
N PRO A 198 10.32 -5.08 27.51
CA PRO A 198 9.45 -4.42 28.48
C PRO A 198 8.83 -3.14 27.91
N LEU A 199 7.54 -2.96 28.13
CA LEU A 199 6.82 -1.78 27.65
C LEU A 199 7.24 -0.55 28.49
N THR A 200 7.68 0.51 27.83
CA THR A 200 8.09 1.75 28.48
C THR A 200 6.88 2.55 28.93
N ALA A 201 6.82 2.94 30.21
CA ALA A 201 5.86 3.90 30.72
C ALA A 201 6.32 5.32 30.35
N TYR A 202 5.58 6.00 29.49
CA TYR A 202 5.85 7.41 29.12
C TYR A 202 5.09 8.37 30.03
N THR A 203 3.92 7.98 30.50
CA THR A 203 3.06 8.69 31.43
C THR A 203 2.48 7.71 32.45
N ASP A 204 1.73 8.23 33.41
CA ASP A 204 0.96 7.43 34.39
C ASP A 204 -0.23 6.70 33.79
N THR A 205 -0.66 7.08 32.58
CA THR A 205 -1.75 6.42 31.85
C THR A 205 -1.26 5.39 30.83
N THR A 206 0.05 5.30 30.57
CA THR A 206 0.61 4.33 29.62
C THR A 206 0.26 2.90 30.03
N VAL A 207 -0.32 2.13 29.12
CA VAL A 207 -0.62 0.72 29.35
C VAL A 207 0.64 -0.11 29.18
N VAL A 208 1.21 -0.58 30.27
CA VAL A 208 2.42 -1.44 30.30
C VAL A 208 2.12 -2.90 30.65
N ASP A 209 0.93 -3.19 31.13
CA ASP A 209 0.48 -4.57 31.36
C ASP A 209 0.05 -5.21 30.02
N ARG A 210 0.67 -6.32 29.66
CA ARG A 210 0.43 -7.01 28.37
C ARG A 210 -0.99 -7.59 28.26
N GLY A 211 -1.56 -8.04 29.40
CA GLY A 211 -2.91 -8.57 29.42
C GLY A 211 -3.94 -7.48 29.14
N ARG A 212 -3.78 -6.32 29.80
CA ARG A 212 -4.61 -5.14 29.58
C ARG A 212 -4.45 -4.62 28.13
N LEU A 213 -3.21 -4.56 27.62
CA LEU A 213 -2.97 -4.13 26.24
C LEU A 213 -3.67 -5.07 25.25
N ARG A 214 -3.57 -6.41 25.41
CA ARG A 214 -4.28 -7.35 24.55
C ARG A 214 -5.80 -7.18 24.57
N ALA A 215 -6.40 -6.93 25.74
CA ALA A 215 -7.83 -6.64 25.85
C ALA A 215 -8.20 -5.37 25.08
N GLU A 216 -7.40 -4.32 25.20
CA GLU A 216 -7.60 -3.07 24.46
C GLU A 216 -7.44 -3.25 22.93
N LEU A 217 -6.50 -4.09 22.49
CA LEU A 217 -6.35 -4.43 21.08
C LEU A 217 -7.56 -5.20 20.53
N ALA A 218 -8.16 -6.10 21.32
CA ALA A 218 -9.39 -6.79 20.95
C ALA A 218 -10.55 -5.81 20.79
N GLU A 219 -10.76 -4.91 21.74
CA GLU A 219 -11.76 -3.83 21.63
C GLU A 219 -11.51 -2.93 20.42
N THR A 220 -10.23 -2.60 20.15
CA THR A 220 -9.80 -1.84 18.96
C THR A 220 -10.22 -2.54 17.67
N ARG A 221 -10.05 -3.87 17.61
CA ARG A 221 -10.44 -4.68 16.45
C ARG A 221 -11.95 -4.68 16.22
N GLU A 222 -12.75 -4.77 17.31
CA GLU A 222 -14.21 -4.75 17.24
C GLU A 222 -14.76 -3.42 16.76
N ARG A 223 -14.27 -2.30 17.32
CA ARG A 223 -14.79 -0.95 16.97
C ARG A 223 -14.19 -0.39 15.67
N GLY A 224 -13.12 -1.00 15.13
CA GLY A 224 -12.51 -0.58 13.87
C GLY A 224 -11.42 0.50 14.00
N TYR A 225 -11.22 1.11 15.15
CA TYR A 225 -10.23 2.15 15.40
C TYR A 225 -9.64 2.04 16.81
N SER A 226 -8.44 2.51 16.99
CA SER A 226 -7.75 2.61 18.29
C SER A 226 -7.91 4.01 18.88
N VAL A 227 -7.66 4.11 20.17
CA VAL A 227 -7.61 5.38 20.91
C VAL A 227 -6.31 5.51 21.70
N CYS A 228 -5.91 6.74 22.00
CA CYS A 228 -4.84 7.07 22.93
C CYS A 228 -5.31 8.28 23.77
N ALA A 229 -5.29 8.13 25.09
CA ALA A 229 -5.69 9.14 26.04
C ALA A 229 -4.51 9.48 26.95
N GLY A 230 -3.61 10.33 26.50
CA GLY A 230 -2.48 10.81 27.27
C GLY A 230 -1.36 9.79 27.55
N GLU A 231 -1.32 8.66 26.83
CA GLU A 231 -0.40 7.55 27.10
C GLU A 231 1.03 7.82 26.67
N MET A 232 1.24 8.55 25.57
CA MET A 232 2.56 8.96 25.09
C MET A 232 3.00 10.30 25.70
N GLU A 233 2.08 11.25 25.72
CA GLU A 233 2.19 12.58 26.31
C GLU A 233 0.88 12.94 26.98
N ARG A 234 0.91 13.43 28.24
CA ARG A 234 -0.28 13.65 29.08
C ARG A 234 -1.43 14.39 28.41
N ASN A 235 -1.10 15.36 27.56
CA ASN A 235 -2.09 16.20 26.89
C ASN A 235 -2.35 15.80 25.44
N LEU A 236 -1.80 14.66 24.96
CA LEU A 236 -1.94 14.21 23.59
C LEU A 236 -2.97 13.09 23.49
N TYR A 237 -4.07 13.39 22.83
CA TYR A 237 -5.21 12.49 22.65
C TYR A 237 -5.45 12.25 21.16
N GLY A 238 -5.85 11.06 20.80
CA GLY A 238 -6.07 10.75 19.39
C GLY A 238 -6.74 9.42 19.12
N VAL A 239 -7.16 9.27 17.89
CA VAL A 239 -7.73 8.05 17.34
C VAL A 239 -7.00 7.67 16.07
N SER A 240 -6.96 6.38 15.74
CA SER A 240 -6.32 5.92 14.51
C SER A 240 -7.05 4.73 13.92
N ALA A 241 -7.09 4.67 12.59
CA ALA A 241 -7.67 3.56 11.85
C ALA A 241 -6.63 2.92 10.92
N PRO A 242 -6.61 1.59 10.78
CA PRO A 242 -5.70 0.92 9.87
C PRO A 242 -6.10 1.14 8.42
N VAL A 243 -5.15 1.40 7.56
CA VAL A 243 -5.32 1.39 6.11
C VAL A 243 -5.04 -0.02 5.62
N LEU A 244 -6.10 -0.74 5.26
CA LEU A 244 -6.01 -2.16 4.96
C LEU A 244 -5.65 -2.41 3.49
N GLY A 245 -4.67 -3.28 3.30
CA GLY A 245 -4.29 -3.83 2.01
C GLY A 245 -5.08 -5.09 1.66
N THR A 246 -4.44 -6.00 0.93
CA THR A 246 -4.97 -7.33 0.67
C THR A 246 -5.03 -8.15 1.97
N ARG A 247 -6.04 -9.01 2.11
CA ARG A 247 -6.25 -9.91 3.28
C ARG A 247 -6.33 -9.20 4.62
N ASP A 248 -6.92 -8.00 4.64
CA ASP A 248 -7.10 -7.21 5.87
C ASP A 248 -5.81 -6.91 6.64
N ARG A 249 -4.64 -6.96 5.96
CA ARG A 249 -3.37 -6.61 6.57
C ARG A 249 -3.10 -5.10 6.42
N PRO A 250 -2.81 -4.38 7.51
CA PRO A 250 -2.49 -2.96 7.44
C PRO A 250 -1.17 -2.74 6.70
N PHE A 251 -1.15 -1.81 5.75
CA PHE A 251 0.09 -1.30 5.14
C PHE A 251 0.39 0.13 5.60
N ALA A 252 -0.62 0.83 6.13
CA ALA A 252 -0.49 2.16 6.71
C ALA A 252 -1.52 2.33 7.84
N VAL A 253 -1.42 3.42 8.58
CA VAL A 253 -2.37 3.85 9.61
C VAL A 253 -2.63 5.33 9.44
N LEU A 254 -3.90 5.73 9.41
CA LEU A 254 -4.34 7.12 9.43
C LEU A 254 -4.72 7.50 10.87
N SER A 255 -4.24 8.64 11.34
CA SER A 255 -4.48 9.12 12.70
C SER A 255 -5.00 10.54 12.71
N ILE A 256 -5.86 10.83 13.70
CA ILE A 256 -6.37 12.16 14.04
C ILE A 256 -6.02 12.40 15.50
N TRP A 257 -5.30 13.47 15.79
CA TRP A 257 -4.85 13.73 17.14
C TRP A 257 -4.76 15.23 17.44
N GLY A 258 -4.83 15.57 18.71
CA GLY A 258 -4.74 16.93 19.21
C GLY A 258 -4.62 16.96 20.72
N PRO A 259 -4.60 18.16 21.33
CA PRO A 259 -4.61 18.31 22.77
C PRO A 259 -5.95 17.87 23.39
N GLN A 260 -5.89 17.43 24.64
CA GLN A 260 -7.04 16.88 25.39
C GLN A 260 -8.28 17.79 25.39
N ASP A 261 -8.10 19.08 25.51
CA ASP A 261 -9.19 20.07 25.53
C ASP A 261 -9.97 20.13 24.20
N ARG A 262 -9.33 19.80 23.09
CA ARG A 262 -9.94 19.76 21.76
C ARG A 262 -10.32 18.34 21.32
N VAL A 263 -9.62 17.31 21.80
CA VAL A 263 -9.87 15.90 21.52
C VAL A 263 -10.21 15.13 22.81
N PRO A 264 -11.24 15.53 23.57
CA PRO A 264 -11.67 14.77 24.75
C PRO A 264 -12.19 13.39 24.32
N GLU A 265 -12.19 12.43 25.24
CA GLU A 265 -12.64 11.04 24.98
C GLU A 265 -14.08 10.99 24.42
N SER A 266 -14.93 11.95 24.79
CA SER A 266 -16.29 12.05 24.24
C SER A 266 -16.35 12.26 22.72
N ARG A 267 -15.25 12.76 22.09
CA ARG A 267 -15.14 12.89 20.63
C ARG A 267 -14.61 11.62 19.95
N PHE A 268 -14.07 10.67 20.68
CA PHE A 268 -13.45 9.47 20.09
C PHE A 268 -14.37 8.69 19.14
N PRO A 269 -15.68 8.46 19.44
CA PRO A 269 -16.53 7.74 18.51
C PRO A 269 -16.70 8.46 17.17
N ALA A 270 -16.89 9.77 17.18
CA ALA A 270 -17.06 10.55 15.96
C ALA A 270 -15.75 10.65 15.15
N LEU A 271 -14.62 10.91 15.82
CA LEU A 271 -13.31 10.96 15.18
C LEU A 271 -12.86 9.58 14.68
N GLY A 272 -13.19 8.51 15.42
CA GLY A 272 -12.89 7.14 15.02
C GLY A 272 -13.64 6.74 13.75
N ALA A 273 -14.94 7.05 13.67
CA ALA A 273 -15.73 6.82 12.45
C ALA A 273 -15.15 7.59 11.24
N LEU A 274 -14.74 8.84 11.45
CA LEU A 274 -14.10 9.63 10.40
C LEU A 274 -12.75 9.05 9.98
N ALA A 275 -11.92 8.61 10.95
CA ALA A 275 -10.64 7.97 10.67
C ALA A 275 -10.80 6.67 9.86
N CYS A 276 -11.80 5.84 10.18
CA CYS A 276 -12.12 4.62 9.40
C CYS A 276 -12.49 4.97 7.95
N GLY A 277 -13.41 5.91 7.73
CA GLY A 277 -13.80 6.33 6.38
C GLY A 277 -12.64 6.89 5.58
N ALA A 278 -11.80 7.72 6.20
CA ALA A 278 -10.60 8.28 5.58
C ALA A 278 -9.54 7.19 5.27
N ALA A 279 -9.35 6.22 6.16
CA ALA A 279 -8.45 5.09 5.93
C ALA A 279 -8.90 4.23 4.74
N GLU A 280 -10.20 3.98 4.59
CA GLU A 280 -10.76 3.29 3.42
C GLU A 280 -10.54 4.08 2.13
N GLU A 281 -10.65 5.41 2.17
CA GLU A 281 -10.38 6.27 1.01
C GLU A 281 -8.92 6.21 0.60
N VAL A 282 -7.98 6.29 1.55
CA VAL A 282 -6.55 6.09 1.31
C VAL A 282 -6.29 4.70 0.72
N ALA A 283 -6.93 3.64 1.23
CA ALA A 283 -6.79 2.29 0.71
C ALA A 283 -7.27 2.18 -0.75
N ARG A 284 -8.39 2.81 -1.09
CA ARG A 284 -8.89 2.87 -2.47
C ARG A 284 -7.93 3.64 -3.39
N ALA A 285 -7.45 4.80 -2.95
CA ALA A 285 -6.49 5.62 -3.70
C ALA A 285 -5.15 4.90 -3.94
N ALA A 286 -4.71 4.08 -2.98
CA ALA A 286 -3.51 3.28 -3.12
C ALA A 286 -3.66 2.13 -4.13
N ARG A 287 -4.88 1.57 -4.29
CA ARG A 287 -5.19 0.48 -5.24
C ARG A 287 -5.49 0.96 -6.66
N ALA A 288 -5.82 2.23 -6.86
CA ALA A 288 -6.12 2.82 -8.16
C ALA A 288 -4.83 3.05 -8.98
N LEU A 289 -4.15 1.95 -9.30
CA LEU A 289 -2.97 1.87 -10.17
C LEU A 289 -3.31 1.28 -11.53
#